data_1005dbec96731ffc453075ab33337eaa
#
_entry.id   1005dbec96731ffc453075ab33337eaa
#
_cell.length_a   1.000
_cell.length_b   1.000
_cell.length_c   1.000
_cell.angle_alpha   90.00
_cell.angle_beta   90.00
_cell.angle_gamma   90.00
#
_symmetry.space_group_name_H-M   'P 1'
#
loop_
_entity.id
_entity.type
_entity.pdbx_description
1 polymer ?
#
loop_
_entity_poly.entity_id
_entity_poly.type
_entity_poly.pdbx_seq_one_letter_code
_entity_poly.pdbx_strand_id
1 'polypeptide(L)'
;TDTWSAGGLKNIMGDTVKVMEMQSEAGAAGAVHGSLAAGALTTTYTASQGLLLMIPNMYKIAGELLPCVIHVSARCVASHALNIFGDHSDVYACRQTGFAMMAESNPQEVMDLGAVAHLATIKGRVPVLNFFDGFRTSHEIQKIEVWDYDDLKSMVDRDAIAAFRARSLNPEHPVLRGSAENGDIFFQHREACNRYYEA
;
A
#
# COMPACT_ATOMS: atom_id res chain seq x y z
N THR A 1 9.86 1.23 -12.95
CA THR A 1 8.57 0.57 -13.24
C THR A 1 8.12 0.82 -14.67
N ASP A 2 8.17 2.07 -15.18
CA ASP A 2 7.72 2.42 -16.53
C ASP A 2 8.53 1.71 -17.62
N THR A 3 9.86 1.68 -17.49
CA THR A 3 10.74 0.95 -18.41
C THR A 3 10.42 -0.54 -18.45
N TRP A 4 10.13 -1.15 -17.31
CA TRP A 4 9.71 -2.56 -17.23
C TRP A 4 8.35 -2.79 -17.88
N SER A 5 7.39 -1.90 -17.58
CA SER A 5 6.06 -1.94 -18.17
C SER A 5 6.11 -1.79 -19.70
N ALA A 6 6.82 -0.79 -20.20
CA ALA A 6 6.99 -0.54 -21.64
C ALA A 6 7.71 -1.67 -22.35
N GLY A 7 8.69 -2.30 -21.69
CA GLY A 7 9.45 -3.45 -22.20
C GLY A 7 8.71 -4.79 -22.11
N GLY A 8 7.51 -4.84 -21.53
CA GLY A 8 6.76 -6.07 -21.33
C GLY A 8 7.43 -7.06 -20.36
N LEU A 9 8.36 -6.58 -19.52
CA LEU A 9 9.08 -7.42 -18.57
C LEU A 9 8.14 -7.89 -17.46
N LYS A 10 8.30 -9.15 -17.09
CA LYS A 10 7.48 -9.76 -16.04
C LYS A 10 8.11 -9.52 -14.67
N ASN A 11 7.25 -9.27 -13.67
CA ASN A 11 7.63 -9.24 -12.28
C ASN A 11 7.86 -10.64 -11.70
N ILE A 12 8.25 -10.72 -10.43
CA ILE A 12 8.48 -12.00 -9.72
C ILE A 12 7.22 -12.88 -9.62
N MET A 13 6.04 -12.31 -9.82
CA MET A 13 4.76 -13.04 -9.87
C MET A 13 4.46 -13.65 -11.26
N GLY A 14 5.21 -13.25 -12.29
CA GLY A 14 5.02 -13.66 -13.67
C GLY A 14 4.07 -12.77 -14.48
N ASP A 15 3.63 -11.65 -13.91
CA ASP A 15 2.73 -10.68 -14.53
C ASP A 15 3.48 -9.47 -15.08
N THR A 16 2.97 -8.89 -16.17
CA THR A 16 3.43 -7.59 -16.65
C THR A 16 2.83 -6.49 -15.78
N VAL A 17 3.67 -5.63 -15.23
CA VAL A 17 3.22 -4.51 -14.40
C VAL A 17 2.50 -3.47 -15.26
N LYS A 18 1.30 -3.08 -14.86
CA LYS A 18 0.58 -1.96 -15.46
C LYS A 18 0.82 -0.70 -14.63
N VAL A 19 1.35 0.34 -15.27
CA VAL A 19 1.53 1.66 -14.66
C VAL A 19 0.38 2.56 -15.12
N MET A 20 -0.18 3.29 -14.18
CA MET A 20 -1.24 4.28 -14.45
C MET A 20 -0.93 5.57 -13.70
N GLU A 21 -0.82 6.66 -14.45
CA GLU A 21 -0.73 8.01 -13.90
C GLU A 21 -2.14 8.57 -13.72
N MET A 22 -2.39 9.20 -12.59
CA MET A 22 -3.69 9.74 -12.23
C MET A 22 -3.61 11.26 -12.00
N GLN A 23 -4.70 11.95 -12.24
CA GLN A 23 -4.79 13.42 -12.12
C GLN A 23 -4.75 13.88 -10.64
N SER A 24 -5.21 13.06 -9.72
CA SER A 24 -5.31 13.38 -8.30
C SER A 24 -5.04 12.15 -7.45
N GLU A 25 -4.43 12.37 -6.32
CA GLU A 25 -4.13 11.31 -5.35
C GLU A 25 -5.42 10.66 -4.80
N ALA A 26 -6.51 11.42 -4.65
CA ALA A 26 -7.82 10.86 -4.30
C ALA A 26 -8.32 9.89 -5.38
N GLY A 27 -8.15 10.25 -6.66
CA GLY A 27 -8.45 9.39 -7.80
C GLY A 27 -7.54 8.16 -7.85
N ALA A 28 -6.23 8.35 -7.61
CA ALA A 28 -5.27 7.26 -7.52
C ALA A 28 -5.65 6.26 -6.41
N ALA A 29 -5.99 6.74 -5.22
CA ALA A 29 -6.43 5.89 -4.11
C ALA A 29 -7.72 5.13 -4.43
N GLY A 30 -8.67 5.77 -5.13
CA GLY A 30 -9.88 5.11 -5.62
C GLY A 30 -9.58 4.01 -6.64
N ALA A 31 -8.66 4.26 -7.57
CA ALA A 31 -8.20 3.27 -8.54
C ALA A 31 -7.49 2.09 -7.86
N VAL A 32 -6.62 2.36 -6.88
CA VAL A 32 -5.96 1.34 -6.06
C VAL A 32 -6.98 0.48 -5.33
N HIS A 33 -7.96 1.10 -4.65
CA HIS A 33 -9.01 0.37 -3.94
C HIS A 33 -9.81 -0.52 -4.89
N GLY A 34 -10.25 -0.01 -6.04
CA GLY A 34 -11.00 -0.78 -7.04
C GLY A 34 -10.19 -1.92 -7.62
N SER A 35 -8.91 -1.70 -7.92
CA SER A 35 -7.99 -2.72 -8.42
C SER A 35 -7.77 -3.85 -7.42
N LEU A 36 -7.52 -3.51 -6.15
CA LEU A 36 -7.40 -4.48 -5.06
C LEU A 36 -8.70 -5.26 -4.84
N ALA A 37 -9.86 -4.59 -4.87
CA ALA A 37 -11.15 -5.25 -4.75
C ALA A 37 -11.41 -6.24 -5.89
N ALA A 38 -10.87 -5.97 -7.08
CA ALA A 38 -10.92 -6.87 -8.24
C ALA A 38 -9.85 -7.98 -8.21
N GLY A 39 -9.01 -8.06 -7.19
CA GLY A 39 -8.02 -9.14 -6.99
C GLY A 39 -6.64 -8.88 -7.61
N ALA A 40 -6.36 -7.68 -8.07
CA ALA A 40 -5.03 -7.30 -8.54
C ALA A 40 -4.19 -6.74 -7.38
N LEU A 41 -2.98 -7.27 -7.18
CA LEU A 41 -2.01 -6.70 -6.26
C LEU A 41 -1.59 -5.32 -6.79
N THR A 42 -1.80 -4.29 -5.99
CA THR A 42 -1.66 -2.90 -6.41
C THR A 42 -0.96 -2.10 -5.33
N THR A 43 -0.05 -1.23 -5.76
CA THR A 43 0.68 -0.29 -4.89
C THR A 43 0.60 1.12 -5.47
N THR A 44 0.88 2.12 -4.65
CA THR A 44 0.95 3.52 -5.09
C THR A 44 2.03 4.28 -4.33
N TYR A 45 2.39 5.43 -4.87
CA TYR A 45 3.45 6.30 -4.37
C TYR A 45 2.88 7.71 -4.19
N THR A 46 3.20 8.35 -3.08
CA THR A 46 2.68 9.69 -2.78
C THR A 46 3.57 10.45 -1.79
N ALA A 47 3.18 11.67 -1.46
CA ALA A 47 3.84 12.53 -0.47
C ALA A 47 2.89 13.60 0.04
N SER A 48 3.09 14.09 1.27
CA SER A 48 2.50 15.32 1.81
C SER A 48 0.97 15.39 1.64
N GLN A 49 0.44 16.48 1.07
CA GLN A 49 -1.00 16.66 0.84
C GLN A 49 -1.62 15.55 0.00
N GLY A 50 -0.87 14.97 -0.93
CA GLY A 50 -1.33 13.83 -1.74
C GLY A 50 -1.72 12.65 -0.88
N LEU A 51 -0.92 12.33 0.14
CA LEU A 51 -1.28 11.29 1.11
C LEU A 51 -2.56 11.63 1.88
N LEU A 52 -2.73 12.90 2.29
CA LEU A 52 -3.94 13.32 3.00
C LEU A 52 -5.21 13.14 2.15
N LEU A 53 -5.12 13.34 0.84
CA LEU A 53 -6.23 13.08 -0.08
C LEU A 53 -6.58 11.60 -0.21
N MET A 54 -5.69 10.69 0.16
CA MET A 54 -5.93 9.25 0.12
C MET A 54 -6.65 8.71 1.37
N ILE A 55 -6.68 9.45 2.47
CA ILE A 55 -7.18 9.01 3.78
C ILE A 55 -8.55 8.31 3.71
N PRO A 56 -9.58 8.85 3.04
CA PRO A 56 -10.89 8.18 2.97
C PRO A 56 -10.81 6.77 2.38
N ASN A 57 -10.00 6.58 1.34
CA ASN A 57 -9.79 5.27 0.73
C ASN A 57 -8.89 4.36 1.57
N MET A 58 -7.94 4.93 2.34
CA MET A 58 -7.13 4.15 3.28
C MET A 58 -8.01 3.45 4.33
N TYR A 59 -8.99 4.15 4.91
CA TYR A 59 -9.97 3.53 5.80
C TYR A 59 -10.71 2.36 5.15
N LYS A 60 -11.08 2.50 3.87
CA LYS A 60 -11.75 1.44 3.11
C LYS A 60 -10.83 0.25 2.88
N ILE A 61 -9.62 0.48 2.40
CA ILE A 61 -8.62 -0.55 2.11
C ILE A 61 -8.30 -1.35 3.39
N ALA A 62 -8.08 -0.65 4.51
CA ALA A 62 -7.79 -1.28 5.79
C ALA A 62 -9.00 -2.06 6.34
N GLY A 63 -10.19 -1.46 6.32
CA GLY A 63 -11.42 -2.10 6.79
C GLY A 63 -11.81 -3.35 5.99
N GLU A 64 -11.49 -3.39 4.71
CA GLU A 64 -11.72 -4.54 3.84
C GLU A 64 -10.55 -5.56 3.87
N LEU A 65 -9.50 -5.30 4.65
CA LEU A 65 -8.32 -6.17 4.78
C LEU A 65 -7.69 -6.50 3.40
N LEU A 66 -7.52 -5.47 2.59
CA LEU A 66 -6.92 -5.58 1.26
C LEU A 66 -5.40 -5.42 1.34
N PRO A 67 -4.61 -6.32 0.73
CA PRO A 67 -3.15 -6.25 0.76
C PRO A 67 -2.67 -5.08 -0.11
N CYS A 68 -2.25 -4.00 0.54
CA CYS A 68 -1.82 -2.77 -0.10
C CYS A 68 -0.55 -2.23 0.54
N VAL A 69 0.36 -1.72 -0.26
CA VAL A 69 1.47 -0.89 0.22
C VAL A 69 1.33 0.49 -0.42
N ILE A 70 1.38 1.53 0.41
CA ILE A 70 1.52 2.91 -0.03
C ILE A 70 2.93 3.36 0.34
N HIS A 71 3.76 3.69 -0.65
CA HIS A 71 5.10 4.21 -0.42
C HIS A 71 5.04 5.73 -0.35
N VAL A 72 5.63 6.30 0.69
CA VAL A 72 5.54 7.72 0.99
C VAL A 72 6.92 8.34 1.19
N SER A 73 7.24 9.31 0.35
CA SER A 73 8.30 10.29 0.63
C SER A 73 7.75 11.34 1.59
N ALA A 74 7.83 11.08 2.90
CA ALA A 74 7.17 11.89 3.91
C ALA A 74 7.72 13.32 3.94
N ARG A 75 6.83 14.30 3.85
CA ARG A 75 7.16 15.73 3.84
C ARG A 75 6.18 16.53 4.65
N CYS A 76 6.63 17.71 5.09
CA CYS A 76 5.81 18.68 5.78
C CYS A 76 4.50 18.96 5.02
N VAL A 77 3.40 18.97 5.74
CA VAL A 77 2.11 19.40 5.21
C VAL A 77 2.10 20.92 5.07
N ALA A 78 1.78 21.41 3.87
CA ALA A 78 1.68 22.85 3.63
C ALA A 78 0.59 23.48 4.52
N SER A 79 0.92 24.62 5.11
CA SER A 79 0.01 25.42 5.91
C SER A 79 0.07 26.89 5.46
N HIS A 80 0.78 27.76 6.20
CA HIS A 80 1.00 29.15 5.77
C HIS A 80 1.97 29.27 4.58
N ALA A 81 2.80 28.25 4.37
CA ALA A 81 3.73 28.13 3.24
C ALA A 81 3.95 26.66 2.88
N LEU A 82 4.46 26.43 1.68
CA LEU A 82 4.97 25.13 1.26
C LEU A 82 6.36 24.90 1.86
N ASN A 83 6.57 23.69 2.37
CA ASN A 83 7.88 23.20 2.79
C ASN A 83 8.12 21.81 2.19
N ILE A 84 9.21 21.65 1.45
CA ILE A 84 9.52 20.40 0.74
C ILE A 84 10.41 19.45 1.56
N PHE A 85 10.93 19.91 2.71
CA PHE A 85 11.80 19.08 3.53
C PHE A 85 11.06 17.98 4.26
N GLY A 86 11.82 16.95 4.64
CA GLY A 86 11.34 15.80 5.39
C GLY A 86 10.67 16.19 6.70
N ASP A 87 9.50 15.61 6.89
CA ASP A 87 8.67 15.78 8.09
C ASP A 87 7.64 14.66 8.10
N HIS A 88 7.15 14.30 9.28
CA HIS A 88 6.21 13.19 9.43
C HIS A 88 4.77 13.63 9.68
N SER A 89 4.44 14.91 9.51
CA SER A 89 3.08 15.42 9.73
C SER A 89 2.04 14.78 8.81
N ASP A 90 2.42 14.44 7.58
CA ASP A 90 1.56 13.74 6.62
C ASP A 90 1.26 12.30 7.05
N VAL A 91 2.28 11.50 7.37
CA VAL A 91 2.10 10.11 7.80
C VAL A 91 1.42 10.02 9.17
N TYR A 92 1.71 10.95 10.08
CA TYR A 92 1.01 11.02 11.37
C TYR A 92 -0.49 11.30 11.23
N ALA A 93 -0.89 12.07 10.23
CA ALA A 93 -2.32 12.26 9.92
C ALA A 93 -3.03 10.94 9.54
N CYS A 94 -2.27 9.96 9.03
CA CYS A 94 -2.80 8.67 8.58
C CYS A 94 -2.82 7.59 9.67
N ARG A 95 -2.27 7.84 10.87
CA ARG A 95 -2.09 6.82 11.93
C ARG A 95 -3.36 6.11 12.39
N GLN A 96 -4.53 6.71 12.15
CA GLN A 96 -5.82 6.15 12.56
C GLN A 96 -6.52 5.35 11.46
N THR A 97 -5.93 5.27 10.26
CA THR A 97 -6.58 4.65 9.09
C THR A 97 -6.63 3.11 9.15
N GLY A 98 -5.82 2.50 10.01
CA GLY A 98 -5.68 1.05 10.11
C GLY A 98 -4.54 0.47 9.26
N PHE A 99 -3.72 1.31 8.64
CA PHE A 99 -2.47 0.88 8.00
C PHE A 99 -1.40 0.64 9.06
N ALA A 100 -0.67 -0.46 8.95
CA ALA A 100 0.60 -0.62 9.65
C ALA A 100 1.59 0.42 9.12
N MET A 101 2.41 0.98 9.98
CA MET A 101 3.35 2.05 9.62
C MET A 101 4.78 1.53 9.74
N MET A 102 5.54 1.60 8.65
CA MET A 102 6.92 1.14 8.56
C MET A 102 7.79 2.32 8.14
N ALA A 103 8.71 2.72 9.01
CA ALA A 103 9.59 3.88 8.82
C ALA A 103 11.01 3.42 8.45
N GLU A 104 11.64 4.12 7.53
CA GLU A 104 12.95 3.84 6.98
C GLU A 104 13.85 5.07 7.08
N SER A 105 15.10 4.86 7.46
CA SER A 105 16.03 5.96 7.75
C SER A 105 17.09 6.19 6.66
N ASN A 106 17.26 5.25 5.74
CA ASN A 106 18.28 5.31 4.69
C ASN A 106 17.89 4.46 3.48
N PRO A 107 18.55 4.64 2.30
CA PRO A 107 18.22 3.90 1.08
C PRO A 107 18.32 2.38 1.18
N GLN A 108 19.18 1.83 2.04
CA GLN A 108 19.26 0.37 2.22
C GLN A 108 18.00 -0.15 2.91
N GLU A 109 17.56 0.51 3.97
CA GLU A 109 16.30 0.16 4.63
C GLU A 109 15.10 0.30 3.70
N VAL A 110 15.07 1.32 2.84
CA VAL A 110 14.00 1.48 1.81
C VAL A 110 13.96 0.28 0.87
N MET A 111 15.13 -0.23 0.45
CA MET A 111 15.22 -1.43 -0.39
C MET A 111 14.71 -2.67 0.34
N ASP A 112 15.14 -2.87 1.58
CA ASP A 112 14.85 -4.07 2.34
C ASP A 112 13.41 -4.09 2.86
N LEU A 113 13.01 -3.04 3.55
CA LEU A 113 11.69 -2.96 4.17
C LEU A 113 10.56 -2.76 3.16
N GLY A 114 10.85 -2.14 2.01
CA GLY A 114 9.90 -2.08 0.91
C GLY A 114 9.50 -3.48 0.41
N ALA A 115 10.45 -4.40 0.27
CA ALA A 115 10.16 -5.80 -0.06
C ALA A 115 9.38 -6.49 1.07
N VAL A 116 9.82 -6.31 2.33
CA VAL A 116 9.15 -6.86 3.51
C VAL A 116 7.71 -6.37 3.62
N ALA A 117 7.45 -5.09 3.37
CA ALA A 117 6.11 -4.51 3.40
C ALA A 117 5.14 -5.24 2.45
N HIS A 118 5.59 -5.53 1.22
CA HIS A 118 4.79 -6.28 0.25
C HIS A 118 4.53 -7.73 0.68
N LEU A 119 5.55 -8.42 1.17
CA LEU A 119 5.42 -9.80 1.64
C LEU A 119 4.49 -9.88 2.87
N ALA A 120 4.67 -8.96 3.81
CA ALA A 120 3.88 -8.91 5.05
C ALA A 120 2.40 -8.62 4.77
N THR A 121 2.08 -7.62 3.93
CA THR A 121 0.68 -7.28 3.63
C THR A 121 -0.05 -8.40 2.89
N ILE A 122 0.63 -9.13 2.00
CA ILE A 122 0.05 -10.29 1.30
C ILE A 122 -0.34 -11.37 2.31
N LYS A 123 0.55 -11.71 3.23
CA LYS A 123 0.35 -12.75 4.22
C LYS A 123 -0.59 -12.33 5.35
N GLY A 124 -0.38 -11.13 5.91
CA GLY A 124 -1.09 -10.62 7.08
C GLY A 124 -2.42 -9.95 6.78
N ARG A 125 -2.70 -9.57 5.53
CA ARG A 125 -3.91 -8.85 5.09
C ARG A 125 -4.05 -7.43 5.68
N VAL A 126 -3.09 -6.95 6.43
CA VAL A 126 -3.05 -5.58 6.93
C VAL A 126 -2.28 -4.73 5.92
N PRO A 127 -2.86 -3.64 5.41
CA PRO A 127 -2.14 -2.77 4.48
C PRO A 127 -1.02 -2.01 5.21
N VAL A 128 0.02 -1.65 4.47
CA VAL A 128 1.22 -1.02 5.01
C VAL A 128 1.43 0.36 4.40
N LEU A 129 1.69 1.33 5.25
CA LEU A 129 2.23 2.64 4.91
C LEU A 129 3.75 2.58 5.11
N ASN A 130 4.47 2.47 4.01
CA ASN A 130 5.92 2.35 3.98
C ASN A 130 6.51 3.72 3.66
N PHE A 131 7.27 4.32 4.58
CA PHE A 131 7.67 5.72 4.42
C PHE A 131 9.09 6.00 4.88
N PHE A 132 9.70 6.93 4.19
CA PHE A 132 11.03 7.46 4.47
C PHE A 132 11.00 8.98 4.34
N ASP A 133 12.06 9.62 4.81
CA ASP A 133 12.19 11.07 4.80
C ASP A 133 12.26 11.60 3.35
N GLY A 134 11.25 12.32 2.96
CA GLY A 134 11.20 12.95 1.64
C GLY A 134 12.24 14.06 1.53
N PHE A 135 12.76 14.30 0.32
CA PHE A 135 13.82 15.23 0.01
C PHE A 135 15.20 14.84 0.56
N ARG A 136 15.32 14.33 1.77
CA ARG A 136 16.58 13.85 2.32
C ARG A 136 16.88 12.45 1.81
N THR A 137 16.24 11.41 2.33
CA THR A 137 16.45 10.01 1.95
C THR A 137 16.12 9.76 0.48
N SER A 138 15.07 10.40 -0.05
CA SER A 138 14.69 10.25 -1.46
C SER A 138 15.71 10.82 -2.46
N HIS A 139 16.62 11.68 -2.03
CA HIS A 139 17.67 12.28 -2.85
C HIS A 139 19.09 11.85 -2.44
N GLU A 140 19.19 10.96 -1.48
CA GLU A 140 20.46 10.42 -1.02
C GLU A 140 21.02 9.45 -2.07
N ILE A 141 22.29 9.61 -2.41
CA ILE A 141 23.03 8.69 -3.28
C ILE A 141 23.88 7.79 -2.39
N GLN A 142 23.49 6.53 -2.31
CA GLN A 142 24.19 5.54 -1.50
C GLN A 142 24.36 4.24 -2.30
N LYS A 143 25.49 3.55 -2.09
CA LYS A 143 25.65 2.18 -2.56
C LYS A 143 24.85 1.26 -1.65
N ILE A 144 23.95 0.47 -2.22
CA ILE A 144 23.10 -0.48 -1.50
C ILE A 144 23.32 -1.90 -2.01
N GLU A 145 23.00 -2.88 -1.18
CA GLU A 145 22.83 -4.27 -1.59
C GLU A 145 21.42 -4.44 -2.17
N VAL A 146 21.31 -5.18 -3.24
CA VAL A 146 20.04 -5.41 -3.94
C VAL A 146 19.64 -6.87 -3.75
N TRP A 147 18.36 -7.10 -3.46
CA TRP A 147 17.80 -8.44 -3.36
C TRP A 147 18.00 -9.25 -4.65
N ASP A 148 18.31 -10.51 -4.50
CA ASP A 148 18.15 -11.48 -5.58
C ASP A 148 16.65 -11.72 -5.82
N TYR A 149 16.23 -11.67 -7.10
CA TYR A 149 14.82 -11.83 -7.44
C TYR A 149 14.29 -13.25 -7.25
N ASP A 150 15.15 -14.27 -7.33
CA ASP A 150 14.74 -15.64 -7.08
C ASP A 150 14.55 -15.87 -5.57
N ASP A 151 15.36 -15.23 -4.72
CA ASP A 151 15.17 -15.25 -3.28
C ASP A 151 13.86 -14.57 -2.90
N LEU A 152 13.59 -13.36 -3.40
CA LEU A 152 12.31 -12.67 -3.18
C LEU A 152 11.12 -13.51 -3.65
N LYS A 153 11.24 -14.13 -4.81
CA LYS A 153 10.21 -14.98 -5.39
C LYS A 153 9.92 -16.21 -4.53
N SER A 154 10.94 -16.75 -3.85
CA SER A 154 10.80 -17.90 -2.96
C SER A 154 10.05 -17.54 -1.66
N MET A 155 10.12 -16.29 -1.22
CA MET A 155 9.46 -15.78 -0.01
C MET A 155 7.99 -15.43 -0.21
N VAL A 156 7.51 -15.35 -1.47
CA VAL A 156 6.13 -14.98 -1.77
C VAL A 156 5.17 -16.08 -1.35
N ASP A 157 4.23 -15.75 -0.47
CA ASP A 157 3.13 -16.63 -0.07
C ASP A 157 2.06 -16.69 -1.19
N ARG A 158 2.19 -17.70 -2.06
CA ARG A 158 1.29 -17.90 -3.21
C ARG A 158 -0.10 -18.33 -2.80
N ASP A 159 -0.24 -19.05 -1.68
CA ASP A 159 -1.53 -19.48 -1.17
C ASP A 159 -2.30 -18.28 -0.61
N ALA A 160 -1.62 -17.33 0.04
CA ALA A 160 -2.22 -16.07 0.46
C ALA A 160 -2.70 -15.24 -0.74
N ILE A 161 -1.93 -15.19 -1.84
CA ILE A 161 -2.36 -14.53 -3.09
C ILE A 161 -3.59 -15.22 -3.69
N ALA A 162 -3.59 -16.54 -3.76
CA ALA A 162 -4.74 -17.30 -4.26
C ALA A 162 -5.99 -17.06 -3.41
N ALA A 163 -5.84 -17.07 -2.07
CA ALA A 163 -6.92 -16.75 -1.14
C ALA A 163 -7.41 -15.30 -1.27
N PHE A 164 -6.52 -14.34 -1.53
CA PHE A 164 -6.89 -12.96 -1.83
C PHE A 164 -7.74 -12.87 -3.10
N ARG A 165 -7.30 -13.49 -4.18
CA ARG A 165 -8.01 -13.52 -5.46
C ARG A 165 -9.36 -14.25 -5.38
N ALA A 166 -9.45 -15.31 -4.59
CA ALA A 166 -10.69 -16.07 -4.41
C ALA A 166 -11.82 -15.28 -3.73
N ARG A 167 -11.47 -14.26 -2.92
CA ARG A 167 -12.46 -13.38 -2.29
C ARG A 167 -12.63 -12.03 -2.99
N SER A 168 -12.06 -11.85 -4.16
CA SER A 168 -12.21 -10.63 -4.97
C SER A 168 -13.58 -10.56 -5.63
N LEU A 169 -13.92 -9.39 -6.17
CA LEU A 169 -15.14 -9.21 -6.95
C LEU A 169 -15.08 -10.10 -8.20
N ASN A 170 -16.03 -11.01 -8.30
CA ASN A 170 -16.16 -11.94 -9.43
C ASN A 170 -17.64 -12.11 -9.78
N PRO A 171 -18.06 -11.85 -11.02
CA PRO A 171 -19.46 -12.01 -11.42
C PRO A 171 -19.96 -13.46 -11.36
N GLU A 172 -19.08 -14.46 -11.44
CA GLU A 172 -19.44 -15.88 -11.28
C GLU A 172 -19.70 -16.25 -9.81
N HIS A 173 -19.07 -15.53 -8.88
CA HIS A 173 -19.24 -15.70 -7.44
C HIS A 173 -19.42 -14.33 -6.79
N PRO A 174 -20.59 -13.69 -6.96
CA PRO A 174 -20.82 -12.33 -6.53
C PRO A 174 -20.73 -12.19 -5.01
N VAL A 175 -20.01 -11.19 -4.56
CA VAL A 175 -19.89 -10.80 -3.14
C VAL A 175 -20.29 -9.33 -2.97
N LEU A 176 -20.88 -9.02 -1.84
CA LEU A 176 -21.22 -7.65 -1.49
C LEU A 176 -20.05 -7.02 -0.73
N ARG A 177 -19.62 -5.83 -1.16
CA ARG A 177 -18.62 -5.02 -0.49
C ARG A 177 -19.13 -3.59 -0.29
N GLY A 178 -18.67 -2.95 0.79
CA GLY A 178 -19.01 -1.55 1.05
C GLY A 178 -20.49 -1.32 1.30
N SER A 179 -21.19 -2.32 1.86
CA SER A 179 -22.59 -2.20 2.27
C SER A 179 -22.77 -1.19 3.41
N ALA A 180 -23.98 -0.68 3.56
CA ALA A 180 -24.37 0.06 4.75
C ALA A 180 -24.76 -0.92 5.86
N GLU A 181 -24.22 -0.71 7.04
CA GLU A 181 -24.47 -1.55 8.22
C GLU A 181 -25.04 -0.68 9.35
N ASN A 182 -25.91 -1.26 10.17
CA ASN A 182 -26.32 -0.62 11.42
C ASN A 182 -25.18 -0.67 12.45
N GLY A 183 -25.30 0.10 13.53
CA GLY A 183 -24.24 0.21 14.54
C GLY A 183 -23.84 -1.11 15.18
N ASP A 184 -24.77 -2.01 15.40
CA ASP A 184 -24.51 -3.30 16.05
C ASP A 184 -23.65 -4.21 15.14
N ILE A 185 -24.04 -4.34 13.88
CA ILE A 185 -23.32 -5.16 12.88
C ILE A 185 -21.96 -4.54 12.57
N PHE A 186 -21.91 -3.24 12.39
CA PHE A 186 -20.67 -2.51 12.10
C PHE A 186 -19.63 -2.73 13.21
N PHE A 187 -20.06 -2.63 14.49
CA PHE A 187 -19.17 -2.86 15.63
C PHE A 187 -18.59 -4.28 15.64
N GLN A 188 -19.45 -5.29 15.44
CA GLN A 188 -19.01 -6.69 15.40
C GLN A 188 -18.02 -6.97 14.27
N HIS A 189 -18.25 -6.41 13.08
CA HIS A 189 -17.33 -6.56 11.96
C HIS A 189 -15.99 -5.85 12.20
N ARG A 190 -16.01 -4.68 12.85
CA ARG A 190 -14.77 -3.99 13.26
C ARG A 190 -13.96 -4.81 14.26
N GLU A 191 -14.60 -5.38 15.28
CA GLU A 191 -13.96 -6.26 16.25
C GLU A 191 -13.37 -7.53 15.60
N ALA A 192 -14.08 -8.12 14.66
CA ALA A 192 -13.59 -9.32 13.94
C ALA A 192 -12.29 -9.09 13.15
N CYS A 193 -11.93 -7.83 12.87
CA CYS A 193 -10.66 -7.49 12.21
C CYS A 193 -9.46 -7.59 13.16
N ASN A 194 -9.63 -7.52 14.49
CA ASN A 194 -8.54 -7.45 15.46
C ASN A 194 -7.55 -8.61 15.32
N ARG A 195 -8.03 -9.81 15.04
CA ARG A 195 -7.20 -11.01 14.84
C ARG A 195 -6.12 -10.85 13.77
N TYR A 196 -6.25 -9.91 12.82
CA TYR A 196 -5.26 -9.63 11.79
C TYR A 196 -4.22 -8.61 12.23
N TYR A 197 -4.55 -7.80 13.25
CA TYR A 197 -3.65 -6.82 13.85
C TYR A 197 -2.86 -7.40 15.05
N GLU A 198 -3.32 -8.52 15.60
CA GLU A 198 -2.68 -9.22 16.72
C GLU A 198 -1.71 -10.35 16.26
N ALA A 199 -1.76 -10.73 14.99
CA ALA A 199 -0.95 -11.78 14.41
C ALA A 199 0.41 -11.28 13.93
#